data_80558b4619008ea34bb0f9d5d0d69a08
#
_entry.id   80558b4619008ea34bb0f9d5d0d69a08
#
_cell.length_a   1.000
_cell.length_b   1.000
_cell.length_c   1.000
_cell.angle_alpha   90.00
_cell.angle_beta   90.00
_cell.angle_gamma   90.00
#
_symmetry.space_group_name_H-M   'P 1'
#
loop_
_entity.id
_entity.type
_entity.pdbx_description
1 polymer ?
#
loop_
_entity_poly.entity_id
_entity_poly.type
_entity_poly.pdbx_seq_one_letter_code
_entity_poly.pdbx_strand_id
1 'polypeptide(L)'
;MKLIKTWYLVLVITLLNLSCKKMEQLQEKALDPSKKQTLYDIPYGNHVRNNLDIALPKNRTINTPVVIFIHGGAWIMGQKGVFLKEIDQFADAGFACATINYRFASEIRHIHHTELMEDIRKAIDYIASKSETWQVSPNNFGLVGQSAGGHLSMMTAYTYNPDHIIKACASWAGPVNFIDSDQLAITDAHQVFEMYVGCPLHTHQDTMSYKAASPFWNTQNAVPTLMIHGTKDIGVPYTNLPLFKEQLDANGIKNSFITFDGEGHLWYGSKLDEARKLTLNWFKQELNLN
;
A
#
# COMPACT_ATOMS: atom_id res chain seq x y z
N MET A 1 39.02 3.26 -24.03
CA MET A 1 37.87 4.19 -23.85
C MET A 1 36.67 3.61 -23.14
N LYS A 2 36.31 2.33 -23.28
CA LYS A 2 35.18 1.69 -22.56
C LYS A 2 35.39 1.56 -21.04
N LEU A 3 36.58 1.21 -20.58
CA LEU A 3 36.87 1.05 -19.13
C LEU A 3 36.75 2.36 -18.33
N ILE A 4 37.14 3.48 -18.88
CA ILE A 4 37.10 4.79 -18.19
C ILE A 4 35.61 5.21 -17.95
N LYS A 5 34.73 4.95 -18.91
CA LYS A 5 33.30 5.25 -18.75
C LYS A 5 32.64 4.41 -17.66
N THR A 6 33.07 3.16 -17.48
CA THR A 6 32.54 2.26 -16.44
C THR A 6 32.96 2.73 -15.03
N TRP A 7 34.20 3.16 -14.86
CA TRP A 7 34.69 3.70 -13.59
C TRP A 7 34.02 5.02 -13.21
N TYR A 8 33.77 5.91 -14.19
CA TYR A 8 33.01 7.15 -13.95
C TYR A 8 31.58 6.87 -13.51
N LEU A 9 30.92 5.90 -14.13
CA LEU A 9 29.53 5.51 -13.76
C LEU A 9 29.47 4.94 -12.35
N VAL A 10 30.39 4.06 -11.98
CA VAL A 10 30.51 3.48 -10.62
C VAL A 10 30.81 4.58 -9.60
N LEU A 11 31.71 5.51 -9.92
CA LEU A 11 32.06 6.61 -9.01
C LEU A 11 30.85 7.55 -8.79
N VAL A 12 30.08 7.87 -9.83
CA VAL A 12 28.88 8.71 -9.72
C VAL A 12 27.79 8.01 -8.89
N ILE A 13 27.59 6.72 -9.10
CA ILE A 13 26.60 5.93 -8.33
C ILE A 13 27.00 5.86 -6.85
N THR A 14 28.29 5.65 -6.55
CA THR A 14 28.78 5.62 -5.15
C THR A 14 28.67 6.99 -4.47
N LEU A 15 28.94 8.08 -5.18
CA LEU A 15 28.79 9.44 -4.64
C LEU A 15 27.32 9.80 -4.39
N LEU A 16 26.41 9.40 -5.29
CA LEU A 16 24.96 9.57 -5.08
C LEU A 16 24.45 8.78 -3.88
N ASN A 17 24.86 7.52 -3.73
CA ASN A 17 24.49 6.69 -2.58
C ASN A 17 25.04 7.24 -1.25
N LEU A 18 26.26 7.77 -1.24
CA LEU A 18 26.85 8.43 -0.08
C LEU A 18 26.10 9.73 0.27
N SER A 19 25.66 10.48 -0.74
CA SER A 19 24.88 11.71 -0.54
C SER A 19 23.50 11.39 0.03
N CYS A 20 22.80 10.37 -0.48
CA CYS A 20 21.50 9.95 0.03
C CYS A 20 21.58 9.47 1.48
N LYS A 21 22.57 8.61 1.81
CA LYS A 21 22.77 8.15 3.20
C LYS A 21 23.12 9.30 4.16
N LYS A 22 23.91 10.27 3.69
CA LYS A 22 24.25 11.44 4.50
C LYS A 22 23.03 12.35 4.74
N MET A 23 22.16 12.50 3.75
CA MET A 23 20.90 13.24 3.87
C MET A 23 19.96 12.55 4.86
N GLU A 24 19.79 11.23 4.76
CA GLU A 24 18.99 10.42 5.69
C GLU A 24 19.51 10.59 7.13
N GLN A 25 20.82 10.44 7.35
CA GLN A 25 21.43 10.62 8.67
C GLN A 25 21.27 12.04 9.23
N LEU A 26 21.29 13.07 8.38
CA LEU A 26 21.06 14.46 8.79
C LEU A 26 19.59 14.68 9.18
N GLN A 27 18.64 14.10 8.46
CA GLN A 27 17.23 14.16 8.81
C GLN A 27 16.96 13.42 10.14
N GLU A 28 17.51 12.22 10.32
CA GLU A 28 17.34 11.42 11.54
C GLU A 28 17.99 12.05 12.77
N LYS A 29 19.14 12.71 12.62
CA LYS A 29 19.85 13.38 13.73
C LYS A 29 19.07 14.54 14.33
N ALA A 30 18.13 15.12 13.58
CA ALA A 30 17.30 16.23 14.02
C ALA A 30 15.92 15.79 14.57
N LEU A 31 15.69 14.46 14.75
CA LEU A 31 14.42 13.97 15.25
C LEU A 31 14.21 14.28 16.73
N ASP A 32 13.05 14.88 17.01
CA ASP A 32 12.57 15.19 18.35
C ASP A 32 11.19 14.53 18.54
N PRO A 33 11.07 13.47 19.36
CA PRO A 33 9.80 12.78 19.53
C PRO A 33 8.67 13.65 20.07
N SER A 34 8.98 14.77 20.73
CA SER A 34 7.96 15.72 21.24
C SER A 34 7.30 16.55 20.14
N LYS A 35 7.87 16.54 18.91
CA LYS A 35 7.41 17.36 17.80
C LYS A 35 6.90 16.49 16.64
N LYS A 36 5.89 16.99 15.94
CA LYS A 36 5.52 16.45 14.62
C LYS A 36 6.62 16.79 13.61
N GLN A 37 7.03 15.79 12.81
CA GLN A 37 8.08 15.95 11.81
C GLN A 37 7.78 15.09 10.60
N THR A 38 8.14 15.55 9.41
CA THR A 38 7.98 14.77 8.17
C THR A 38 9.35 14.56 7.52
N LEU A 39 9.63 13.31 7.17
CA LEU A 39 10.81 12.92 6.41
C LEU A 39 10.38 12.59 4.99
N TYR A 40 11.16 13.02 4.01
CA TYR A 40 10.85 12.87 2.59
C TYR A 40 11.91 12.05 1.86
N ASP A 41 11.47 11.32 0.83
CA ASP A 41 12.32 10.60 -0.12
C ASP A 41 13.31 9.61 0.54
N ILE A 42 12.87 8.97 1.63
CA ILE A 42 13.65 7.98 2.36
C ILE A 42 13.71 6.68 1.55
N PRO A 43 14.90 6.20 1.14
CA PRO A 43 15.04 4.96 0.41
C PRO A 43 14.82 3.76 1.34
N TYR A 44 13.95 2.84 0.96
CA TYR A 44 13.72 1.58 1.70
C TYR A 44 14.19 0.33 0.94
N GLY A 45 14.78 0.52 -0.24
CA GLY A 45 15.31 -0.55 -1.08
C GLY A 45 16.21 -0.05 -2.18
N ASN A 46 16.66 -0.95 -3.05
CA ASN A 46 17.69 -0.65 -4.06
C ASN A 46 17.10 -0.11 -5.39
N HIS A 47 15.83 -0.22 -5.63
CA HIS A 47 15.20 0.30 -6.84
C HIS A 47 14.88 1.79 -6.67
N VAL A 48 15.00 2.57 -7.75
CA VAL A 48 14.76 4.03 -7.72
C VAL A 48 13.37 4.39 -7.19
N ARG A 49 12.38 3.51 -7.35
CA ARG A 49 11.04 3.69 -6.79
C ARG A 49 10.88 3.18 -5.35
N ASN A 50 11.86 2.51 -4.78
CA ASN A 50 11.79 2.08 -3.38
C ASN A 50 12.12 3.25 -2.44
N ASN A 51 11.21 4.23 -2.37
CA ASN A 51 11.32 5.38 -1.48
C ASN A 51 9.95 5.72 -0.86
N LEU A 52 10.00 6.29 0.33
CA LEU A 52 8.82 6.67 1.10
C LEU A 52 8.95 8.10 1.65
N ASP A 53 7.78 8.69 1.98
CA ASP A 53 7.68 9.84 2.86
C ASP A 53 6.95 9.39 4.13
N ILE A 54 7.35 9.91 5.29
CA ILE A 54 6.71 9.56 6.56
C ILE A 54 6.51 10.80 7.42
N ALA A 55 5.28 11.01 7.90
CA ALA A 55 4.94 11.99 8.91
C ALA A 55 4.90 11.30 10.28
N LEU A 56 5.76 11.76 11.17
CA LEU A 56 5.91 11.27 12.53
C LEU A 56 5.12 12.19 13.47
N PRO A 57 4.19 11.67 14.29
CA PRO A 57 3.36 12.50 15.18
C PRO A 57 4.18 13.12 16.30
N LYS A 58 3.61 14.14 16.97
CA LYS A 58 4.14 14.67 18.23
C LYS A 58 3.92 13.67 19.38
N ASN A 59 4.81 13.71 20.37
CA ASN A 59 4.73 12.87 21.57
C ASN A 59 4.71 11.36 21.28
N ARG A 60 5.37 10.96 20.18
CA ARG A 60 5.47 9.57 19.74
C ARG A 60 6.37 8.75 20.65
N THR A 61 6.09 7.47 20.73
CA THR A 61 6.83 6.48 21.51
C THR A 61 7.04 5.23 20.69
N ILE A 62 7.81 4.27 21.20
CA ILE A 62 8.02 2.95 20.59
C ILE A 62 6.71 2.17 20.39
N ASN A 63 5.60 2.59 20.98
CA ASN A 63 4.28 1.99 20.80
C ASN A 63 3.40 2.73 19.78
N THR A 64 3.89 3.83 19.18
CA THR A 64 3.14 4.60 18.19
C THR A 64 2.85 3.74 16.95
N PRO A 65 1.56 3.45 16.64
CA PRO A 65 1.22 2.59 15.51
C PRO A 65 1.54 3.27 14.18
N VAL A 66 1.78 2.45 13.16
CA VAL A 66 2.17 2.90 11.81
C VAL A 66 1.04 2.63 10.81
N VAL A 67 0.69 3.61 9.99
CA VAL A 67 -0.20 3.44 8.85
C VAL A 67 0.55 3.75 7.55
N ILE A 68 0.44 2.87 6.55
CA ILE A 68 1.09 3.06 5.25
C ILE A 68 0.05 3.22 4.16
N PHE A 69 0.10 4.35 3.45
CA PHE A 69 -0.72 4.64 2.28
C PHE A 69 -0.03 4.16 1.00
N ILE A 70 -0.78 3.42 0.17
CA ILE A 70 -0.32 2.79 -1.06
C ILE A 70 -1.11 3.37 -2.23
N HIS A 71 -0.43 4.03 -3.16
CA HIS A 71 -1.09 4.72 -4.28
C HIS A 71 -1.70 3.74 -5.30
N GLY A 72 -2.74 4.19 -5.99
CA GLY A 72 -3.33 3.53 -7.13
C GLY A 72 -2.55 3.74 -8.43
N GLY A 73 -3.20 3.48 -9.56
CA GLY A 73 -2.63 3.65 -10.90
C GLY A 73 -2.43 2.32 -11.64
N ALA A 74 -3.40 1.41 -11.50
CA ALA A 74 -3.44 0.14 -12.23
C ALA A 74 -2.11 -0.65 -12.17
N TRP A 75 -1.37 -0.54 -11.07
CA TRP A 75 -0.05 -1.16 -10.82
C TRP A 75 1.08 -0.70 -11.75
N ILE A 76 0.81 0.13 -12.77
CA ILE A 76 1.76 0.55 -13.82
C ILE A 76 2.08 2.06 -13.79
N MET A 77 1.41 2.82 -12.93
CA MET A 77 1.62 4.27 -12.78
C MET A 77 1.32 4.74 -11.36
N GLY A 78 1.46 6.04 -11.10
CA GLY A 78 1.19 6.65 -9.80
C GLY A 78 2.44 7.01 -9.02
N GLN A 79 2.23 7.66 -7.88
CA GLN A 79 3.32 8.11 -7.00
C GLN A 79 2.83 8.39 -5.59
N LYS A 80 3.72 8.25 -4.61
CA LYS A 80 3.46 8.47 -3.19
C LYS A 80 2.91 9.86 -2.85
N GLY A 81 3.30 10.88 -3.61
CA GLY A 81 2.91 12.28 -3.37
C GLY A 81 1.40 12.55 -3.35
N VAL A 82 0.58 11.63 -3.89
CA VAL A 82 -0.88 11.77 -3.86
C VAL A 82 -1.48 11.71 -2.46
N PHE A 83 -0.77 11.12 -1.48
CA PHE A 83 -1.23 10.94 -0.10
C PHE A 83 -0.51 11.83 0.94
N LEU A 84 0.19 12.88 0.51
CA LEU A 84 0.88 13.79 1.45
C LEU A 84 -0.07 14.46 2.45
N LYS A 85 -1.29 14.80 2.03
CA LYS A 85 -2.32 15.36 2.93
C LYS A 85 -2.80 14.32 3.94
N GLU A 86 -2.99 13.08 3.49
CA GLU A 86 -3.44 11.97 4.33
C GLU A 86 -2.42 11.64 5.41
N ILE A 87 -1.14 11.51 5.05
CA ILE A 87 -0.10 11.20 6.05
C ILE A 87 0.03 12.31 7.09
N ASP A 88 -0.15 13.56 6.68
CA ASP A 88 -0.11 14.71 7.60
C ASP A 88 -1.28 14.70 8.57
N GLN A 89 -2.51 14.45 8.08
CA GLN A 89 -3.72 14.34 8.90
C GLN A 89 -3.69 13.17 9.88
N PHE A 90 -3.18 12.02 9.45
CA PHE A 90 -3.05 10.84 10.33
C PHE A 90 -1.96 11.04 11.38
N ALA A 91 -0.89 11.77 11.06
CA ALA A 91 0.11 12.17 12.06
C ALA A 91 -0.45 13.12 13.09
N ASP A 92 -1.33 14.05 12.71
CA ASP A 92 -2.06 14.91 13.68
C ASP A 92 -2.98 14.10 14.59
N ALA A 93 -3.47 12.96 14.13
CA ALA A 93 -4.30 12.06 14.92
C ALA A 93 -3.49 11.07 15.79
N GLY A 94 -2.15 11.08 15.72
CA GLY A 94 -1.26 10.28 16.58
C GLY A 94 -0.64 9.04 15.93
N PHE A 95 -0.86 8.79 14.63
CA PHE A 95 -0.19 7.71 13.90
C PHE A 95 1.15 8.17 13.34
N ALA A 96 2.16 7.32 13.32
CA ALA A 96 3.22 7.46 12.34
C ALA A 96 2.66 7.04 10.98
N CYS A 97 2.70 7.93 9.99
CA CYS A 97 2.01 7.68 8.75
C CYS A 97 2.92 7.86 7.54
N ALA A 98 3.07 6.79 6.75
CA ALA A 98 3.92 6.79 5.56
C ALA A 98 3.10 6.71 4.28
N THR A 99 3.67 7.21 3.18
CA THR A 99 3.25 6.91 1.81
C THR A 99 4.45 6.42 1.02
N ILE A 100 4.25 5.43 0.17
CA ILE A 100 5.34 4.72 -0.49
C ILE A 100 5.20 4.73 -2.01
N ASN A 101 6.32 4.72 -2.72
CA ASN A 101 6.41 4.26 -4.09
C ASN A 101 6.81 2.79 -4.12
N TYR A 102 6.32 2.03 -5.08
CA TYR A 102 6.67 0.64 -5.35
C TYR A 102 7.00 0.46 -6.83
N ARG A 103 7.67 -0.62 -7.23
CA ARG A 103 7.94 -0.95 -8.64
C ARG A 103 6.63 -1.09 -9.40
N PHE A 104 6.61 -0.66 -10.65
CA PHE A 104 5.49 -0.88 -11.56
C PHE A 104 5.56 -2.26 -12.19
N ALA A 105 4.40 -2.88 -12.39
CA ALA A 105 4.29 -4.09 -13.18
C ALA A 105 4.79 -3.85 -14.61
N SER A 106 5.52 -4.80 -15.18
CA SER A 106 6.19 -4.66 -16.47
C SER A 106 6.60 -6.00 -17.04
N GLU A 107 6.02 -6.40 -18.16
CA GLU A 107 6.43 -7.59 -18.92
C GLU A 107 7.91 -7.53 -19.33
N ILE A 108 8.36 -6.39 -19.85
CA ILE A 108 9.74 -6.21 -20.34
C ILE A 108 10.77 -6.40 -19.22
N ARG A 109 10.40 -6.07 -17.98
CA ARG A 109 11.27 -6.16 -16.81
C ARG A 109 11.00 -7.37 -15.94
N HIS A 110 10.04 -8.20 -16.32
CA HIS A 110 9.56 -9.34 -15.52
C HIS A 110 9.25 -8.94 -14.07
N ILE A 111 8.48 -7.86 -13.93
CA ILE A 111 7.99 -7.36 -12.64
C ILE A 111 6.48 -7.59 -12.60
N HIS A 112 6.03 -8.44 -11.69
CA HIS A 112 4.64 -8.84 -11.55
C HIS A 112 4.17 -8.66 -10.11
N HIS A 113 3.02 -9.19 -9.76
CA HIS A 113 2.38 -8.99 -8.45
C HIS A 113 3.29 -9.30 -7.25
N THR A 114 4.11 -10.34 -7.34
CA THR A 114 5.05 -10.73 -6.27
C THR A 114 6.04 -9.62 -5.94
N GLU A 115 6.68 -9.05 -6.95
CA GLU A 115 7.68 -8.00 -6.78
C GLU A 115 7.09 -6.71 -6.20
N LEU A 116 5.82 -6.40 -6.52
CA LEU A 116 5.14 -5.24 -5.96
C LEU A 116 4.84 -5.44 -4.47
N MET A 117 4.34 -6.63 -4.09
CA MET A 117 4.08 -6.96 -2.69
C MET A 117 5.37 -7.07 -1.85
N GLU A 118 6.45 -7.60 -2.43
CA GLU A 118 7.77 -7.57 -1.81
C GLU A 118 8.26 -6.15 -1.51
N ASP A 119 8.02 -5.20 -2.42
CA ASP A 119 8.42 -3.82 -2.20
C ASP A 119 7.64 -3.19 -1.04
N ILE A 120 6.33 -3.46 -0.93
CA ILE A 120 5.52 -3.00 0.21
C ILE A 120 6.03 -3.66 1.50
N ARG A 121 6.32 -4.96 1.48
CA ARG A 121 6.88 -5.65 2.64
C ARG A 121 8.24 -5.07 3.05
N LYS A 122 9.14 -4.79 2.10
CA LYS A 122 10.42 -4.11 2.36
C LYS A 122 10.23 -2.74 3.02
N ALA A 123 9.21 -1.96 2.59
CA ALA A 123 8.91 -0.68 3.23
C ALA A 123 8.47 -0.86 4.69
N ILE A 124 7.63 -1.87 4.98
CA ILE A 124 7.22 -2.23 6.34
C ILE A 124 8.43 -2.62 7.19
N ASP A 125 9.26 -3.54 6.69
CA ASP A 125 10.46 -4.02 7.39
C ASP A 125 11.46 -2.88 7.65
N TYR A 126 11.62 -1.97 6.68
CA TYR A 126 12.45 -0.80 6.83
C TYR A 126 11.94 0.12 7.95
N ILE A 127 10.64 0.45 7.97
CA ILE A 127 10.05 1.28 9.02
C ILE A 127 10.18 0.59 10.38
N ALA A 128 9.93 -0.72 10.45
CA ALA A 128 10.10 -1.50 11.68
C ALA A 128 11.56 -1.48 12.17
N SER A 129 12.54 -1.52 11.27
CA SER A 129 13.97 -1.41 11.62
C SER A 129 14.37 -0.04 12.20
N LYS A 130 13.56 1.00 11.93
CA LYS A 130 13.76 2.36 12.43
C LYS A 130 12.99 2.63 13.74
N SER A 131 12.35 1.64 14.33
CA SER A 131 11.42 1.81 15.45
C SER A 131 12.02 2.60 16.62
N GLU A 132 13.23 2.32 17.03
CA GLU A 132 13.90 3.05 18.12
C GLU A 132 14.27 4.48 17.71
N THR A 133 14.83 4.66 16.51
CA THR A 133 15.24 5.98 16.02
C THR A 133 14.05 6.90 15.77
N TRP A 134 12.97 6.36 15.21
CA TRP A 134 11.77 7.14 14.88
C TRP A 134 10.73 7.13 15.99
N GLN A 135 10.90 6.33 17.04
CA GLN A 135 9.93 6.15 18.12
C GLN A 135 8.55 5.75 17.58
N VAL A 136 8.53 4.62 16.87
CA VAL A 136 7.32 4.01 16.29
C VAL A 136 7.27 2.51 16.58
N SER A 137 6.09 1.91 16.51
CA SER A 137 5.94 0.48 16.79
C SER A 137 6.59 -0.38 15.70
N PRO A 138 7.40 -1.40 16.06
CA PRO A 138 7.96 -2.34 15.10
C PRO A 138 6.97 -3.42 14.63
N ASN A 139 5.79 -3.54 15.26
CA ASN A 139 4.87 -4.67 15.09
C ASN A 139 3.38 -4.31 15.07
N ASN A 140 3.04 -3.03 14.87
CA ASN A 140 1.64 -2.56 14.85
C ASN A 140 1.40 -1.69 13.62
N PHE A 141 1.14 -2.35 12.47
CA PHE A 141 0.98 -1.71 11.16
C PHE A 141 -0.44 -1.82 10.64
N GLY A 142 -0.92 -0.75 10.00
CA GLY A 142 -2.09 -0.71 9.14
C GLY A 142 -1.70 -0.38 7.71
N LEU A 143 -2.37 -1.00 6.73
CA LEU A 143 -2.19 -0.70 5.31
C LEU A 143 -3.46 -0.10 4.73
N VAL A 144 -3.34 0.93 3.92
CA VAL A 144 -4.48 1.51 3.19
C VAL A 144 -4.06 1.94 1.80
N GLY A 145 -4.94 1.83 0.84
CA GLY A 145 -4.67 2.32 -0.50
C GLY A 145 -5.93 2.51 -1.33
N GLN A 146 -5.75 3.13 -2.49
CA GLN A 146 -6.82 3.43 -3.43
C GLN A 146 -6.63 2.62 -4.71
N SER A 147 -7.72 2.04 -5.28
CA SER A 147 -7.67 1.28 -6.53
C SER A 147 -6.65 0.13 -6.45
N ALA A 148 -5.66 0.06 -7.35
CA ALA A 148 -4.55 -0.89 -7.28
C ALA A 148 -3.83 -0.88 -5.93
N GLY A 149 -3.73 0.27 -5.26
CA GLY A 149 -3.16 0.37 -3.90
C GLY A 149 -4.04 -0.28 -2.84
N GLY A 150 -5.38 -0.18 -2.97
CA GLY A 150 -6.33 -0.87 -2.09
C GLY A 150 -6.23 -2.39 -2.23
N HIS A 151 -6.12 -2.87 -3.46
CA HIS A 151 -5.84 -4.27 -3.76
C HIS A 151 -4.50 -4.73 -3.13
N LEU A 152 -3.41 -3.98 -3.36
CA LEU A 152 -2.10 -4.29 -2.81
C LEU A 152 -2.09 -4.27 -1.27
N SER A 153 -2.86 -3.38 -0.63
CA SER A 153 -3.02 -3.34 0.83
C SER A 153 -3.62 -4.63 1.36
N MET A 154 -4.69 -5.13 0.74
CA MET A 154 -5.32 -6.40 1.11
C MET A 154 -4.38 -7.58 0.83
N MET A 155 -3.84 -7.70 -0.39
CA MET A 155 -2.97 -8.81 -0.77
C MET A 155 -1.74 -8.91 0.13
N THR A 156 -1.06 -7.78 0.40
CA THR A 156 0.11 -7.80 1.30
C THR A 156 -0.28 -8.21 2.72
N ALA A 157 -1.38 -7.68 3.24
CA ALA A 157 -1.85 -8.01 4.59
C ALA A 157 -2.26 -9.48 4.75
N TYR A 158 -2.76 -10.12 3.69
CA TYR A 158 -3.25 -11.50 3.72
C TYR A 158 -2.17 -12.54 3.42
N THR A 159 -1.22 -12.21 2.52
CA THR A 159 -0.28 -13.20 1.96
C THR A 159 1.20 -12.92 2.28
N TYR A 160 1.56 -11.70 2.69
CA TYR A 160 2.92 -11.28 3.03
C TYR A 160 3.06 -10.82 4.49
N ASN A 161 2.32 -11.43 5.41
CA ASN A 161 2.27 -11.09 6.84
C ASN A 161 2.54 -12.30 7.76
N PRO A 162 3.64 -13.05 7.57
CA PRO A 162 3.90 -14.27 8.31
C PRO A 162 4.19 -14.03 9.81
N ASP A 163 4.64 -12.84 10.16
CA ASP A 163 4.95 -12.38 11.51
C ASP A 163 3.79 -11.62 12.18
N HIS A 164 2.66 -11.52 11.48
CA HIS A 164 1.44 -10.87 11.98
C HIS A 164 1.63 -9.44 12.48
N ILE A 165 2.57 -8.68 11.90
CA ILE A 165 2.78 -7.27 12.28
C ILE A 165 1.80 -6.32 11.62
N ILE A 166 1.20 -6.70 10.48
CA ILE A 166 0.09 -5.98 9.87
C ILE A 166 -1.18 -6.42 10.59
N LYS A 167 -1.83 -5.49 11.29
CA LYS A 167 -2.99 -5.77 12.15
C LYS A 167 -4.33 -5.50 11.48
N ALA A 168 -4.37 -4.60 10.50
CA ALA A 168 -5.59 -4.24 9.77
C ALA A 168 -5.25 -3.66 8.41
N CYS A 169 -6.23 -3.70 7.49
CA CYS A 169 -6.11 -2.99 6.22
C CYS A 169 -7.40 -2.24 5.85
N ALA A 170 -7.26 -1.30 4.92
CA ALA A 170 -8.36 -0.56 4.33
C ALA A 170 -8.18 -0.46 2.80
N SER A 171 -9.26 -0.63 2.07
CA SER A 171 -9.29 -0.55 0.61
C SER A 171 -10.28 0.52 0.16
N TRP A 172 -9.81 1.49 -0.60
CA TRP A 172 -10.62 2.48 -1.28
C TRP A 172 -10.75 2.08 -2.75
N ALA A 173 -11.91 1.55 -3.13
CA ALA A 173 -12.23 1.12 -4.49
C ALA A 173 -11.19 0.14 -5.10
N GLY A 174 -10.60 -0.76 -4.30
CA GLY A 174 -9.67 -1.77 -4.79
C GLY A 174 -10.37 -2.99 -5.36
N PRO A 175 -9.89 -3.56 -6.48
CA PRO A 175 -10.44 -4.81 -7.02
C PRO A 175 -10.16 -5.98 -6.08
N VAL A 176 -11.09 -6.92 -6.00
CA VAL A 176 -10.99 -8.06 -5.08
C VAL A 176 -10.95 -9.41 -5.80
N ASN A 177 -11.45 -9.50 -7.05
CA ASN A 177 -11.53 -10.76 -7.79
C ASN A 177 -11.24 -10.54 -9.28
N PHE A 178 -10.09 -11.00 -9.76
CA PHE A 178 -9.65 -10.80 -11.15
C PHE A 178 -10.27 -11.75 -12.17
N ILE A 179 -10.98 -12.77 -11.70
CA ILE A 179 -11.69 -13.71 -12.60
C ILE A 179 -13.20 -13.50 -12.60
N ASP A 180 -13.66 -12.41 -12.00
CA ASP A 180 -15.07 -12.03 -12.02
C ASP A 180 -15.51 -11.54 -13.39
N SER A 181 -16.71 -11.93 -13.82
CA SER A 181 -17.23 -11.59 -15.14
C SER A 181 -17.43 -10.10 -15.37
N ASP A 182 -17.88 -9.36 -14.36
CA ASP A 182 -18.10 -7.91 -14.47
C ASP A 182 -16.76 -7.17 -14.53
N GLN A 183 -15.76 -7.62 -13.76
CA GLN A 183 -14.41 -7.08 -13.80
C GLN A 183 -13.74 -7.38 -15.15
N LEU A 184 -13.92 -8.58 -15.68
CA LEU A 184 -13.37 -8.98 -16.98
C LEU A 184 -14.13 -8.33 -18.16
N ALA A 185 -15.34 -7.85 -18.00
CA ALA A 185 -16.07 -7.12 -19.03
C ALA A 185 -15.53 -5.72 -19.32
N ILE A 186 -14.66 -5.17 -18.47
CA ILE A 186 -14.01 -3.87 -18.67
C ILE A 186 -12.94 -4.00 -19.74
N THR A 187 -13.07 -3.27 -20.84
CA THR A 187 -12.30 -3.44 -22.10
C THR A 187 -10.78 -3.44 -21.92
N ASP A 188 -10.25 -2.58 -21.05
CA ASP A 188 -8.80 -2.43 -20.87
C ASP A 188 -8.27 -3.19 -19.63
N ALA A 189 -9.16 -3.81 -18.83
CA ALA A 189 -8.76 -4.49 -17.60
C ALA A 189 -7.88 -5.72 -17.86
N HIS A 190 -8.14 -6.47 -18.93
CA HIS A 190 -7.38 -7.68 -19.28
C HIS A 190 -5.89 -7.41 -19.41
N GLN A 191 -5.48 -6.43 -20.22
CA GLN A 191 -4.06 -6.14 -20.45
C GLN A 191 -3.34 -5.75 -19.16
N VAL A 192 -4.02 -4.97 -18.31
CA VAL A 192 -3.48 -4.52 -17.03
C VAL A 192 -3.35 -5.68 -16.04
N PHE A 193 -4.34 -6.59 -16.00
CA PHE A 193 -4.28 -7.80 -15.17
C PHE A 193 -3.21 -8.77 -15.67
N GLU A 194 -3.12 -9.01 -16.97
CA GLU A 194 -2.06 -9.82 -17.57
C GLU A 194 -0.67 -9.31 -17.18
N MET A 195 -0.45 -8.00 -17.29
CA MET A 195 0.81 -7.38 -16.90
C MET A 195 1.09 -7.52 -15.38
N TYR A 196 0.05 -7.36 -14.55
CA TYR A 196 0.18 -7.47 -13.10
C TYR A 196 0.39 -8.93 -12.66
N VAL A 197 -0.37 -9.87 -13.20
CA VAL A 197 -0.30 -11.32 -12.86
C VAL A 197 0.91 -12.00 -13.52
N GLY A 198 1.31 -11.55 -14.72
CA GLY A 198 2.45 -12.08 -15.48
C GLY A 198 2.08 -13.20 -16.44
N CYS A 199 0.80 -13.40 -16.74
CA CYS A 199 0.33 -14.33 -17.74
C CYS A 199 -1.05 -13.95 -18.28
N PRO A 200 -1.39 -14.27 -19.54
CA PRO A 200 -2.73 -14.11 -20.08
C PRO A 200 -3.70 -15.10 -19.44
N LEU A 201 -4.99 -14.77 -19.39
CA LEU A 201 -6.03 -15.63 -18.82
C LEU A 201 -6.64 -16.54 -19.93
N HIS A 202 -6.00 -17.65 -20.27
CA HIS A 202 -6.45 -18.57 -21.33
C HIS A 202 -6.66 -20.00 -20.85
N THR A 203 -6.01 -20.44 -19.78
CA THR A 203 -6.00 -21.83 -19.33
C THR A 203 -6.46 -21.95 -17.88
N HIS A 204 -6.68 -23.19 -17.43
CA HIS A 204 -6.95 -23.46 -16.01
C HIS A 204 -5.77 -23.06 -15.11
N GLN A 205 -4.53 -23.23 -15.58
CA GLN A 205 -3.34 -22.82 -14.83
C GLN A 205 -3.28 -21.30 -14.66
N ASP A 206 -3.64 -20.54 -15.70
CA ASP A 206 -3.72 -19.09 -15.64
C ASP A 206 -4.78 -18.65 -14.63
N THR A 207 -5.93 -19.32 -14.60
CA THR A 207 -6.98 -19.08 -13.59
C THR A 207 -6.45 -19.22 -12.16
N MET A 208 -5.59 -20.17 -11.89
CA MET A 208 -4.96 -20.34 -10.56
C MET A 208 -4.05 -19.15 -10.22
N SER A 209 -3.28 -18.64 -11.19
CA SER A 209 -2.44 -17.45 -11.01
C SER A 209 -3.27 -16.20 -10.68
N TYR A 210 -4.39 -16.00 -11.40
CA TYR A 210 -5.32 -14.89 -11.14
C TYR A 210 -6.00 -15.01 -9.78
N LYS A 211 -6.38 -16.23 -9.36
CA LYS A 211 -6.88 -16.48 -8.00
C LYS A 211 -5.83 -16.17 -6.95
N ALA A 212 -4.60 -16.62 -7.15
CA ALA A 212 -3.49 -16.34 -6.22
C ALA A 212 -3.21 -14.84 -6.08
N ALA A 213 -3.48 -14.04 -7.13
CA ALA A 213 -3.35 -12.59 -7.13
C ALA A 213 -4.63 -11.83 -6.70
N SER A 214 -5.67 -12.49 -6.24
CA SER A 214 -6.98 -11.87 -5.90
C SER A 214 -7.29 -12.01 -4.41
N PRO A 215 -7.58 -10.93 -3.68
CA PRO A 215 -7.93 -10.97 -2.26
C PRO A 215 -9.07 -11.93 -1.94
N PHE A 216 -10.06 -12.04 -2.82
CA PHE A 216 -11.23 -12.92 -2.68
C PHE A 216 -10.84 -14.38 -2.40
N TRP A 217 -9.77 -14.88 -3.00
CA TRP A 217 -9.32 -16.27 -2.87
C TRP A 217 -8.27 -16.48 -1.77
N ASN A 218 -7.88 -15.42 -1.07
CA ASN A 218 -6.78 -15.43 -0.09
C ASN A 218 -7.23 -14.98 1.31
N THR A 219 -8.46 -15.26 1.70
CA THR A 219 -9.05 -14.78 2.96
C THR A 219 -8.69 -15.61 4.21
N GLN A 220 -8.01 -16.75 4.07
CA GLN A 220 -7.71 -17.66 5.19
C GLN A 220 -6.84 -17.01 6.29
N ASN A 221 -5.94 -16.11 5.90
CA ASN A 221 -5.07 -15.36 6.81
C ASN A 221 -5.34 -13.86 6.77
N ALA A 222 -6.56 -13.47 6.35
CA ALA A 222 -6.92 -12.07 6.25
C ALA A 222 -6.92 -11.40 7.63
N VAL A 223 -6.57 -10.13 7.65
CA VAL A 223 -6.66 -9.28 8.83
C VAL A 223 -7.98 -8.49 8.81
N PRO A 224 -8.39 -7.85 9.92
CA PRO A 224 -9.51 -6.91 9.94
C PRO A 224 -9.45 -5.95 8.74
N THR A 225 -10.55 -5.89 7.96
CA THR A 225 -10.58 -5.23 6.65
C THR A 225 -11.71 -4.23 6.53
N LEU A 226 -11.38 -2.97 6.22
CA LEU A 226 -12.33 -1.93 5.82
C LEU A 226 -12.36 -1.84 4.29
N MET A 227 -13.56 -1.86 3.71
CA MET A 227 -13.77 -1.61 2.27
C MET A 227 -14.71 -0.41 2.10
N ILE A 228 -14.28 0.58 1.31
CA ILE A 228 -15.10 1.72 0.90
C ILE A 228 -15.17 1.72 -0.62
N HIS A 229 -16.39 1.80 -1.21
CA HIS A 229 -16.56 1.70 -2.65
C HIS A 229 -17.73 2.52 -3.17
N GLY A 230 -17.59 3.10 -4.36
CA GLY A 230 -18.65 3.81 -5.04
C GLY A 230 -19.58 2.86 -5.81
N THR A 231 -20.90 3.06 -5.73
CA THR A 231 -21.87 2.17 -6.40
C THR A 231 -21.94 2.36 -7.91
N LYS A 232 -21.38 3.46 -8.45
CA LYS A 232 -21.24 3.74 -9.89
C LYS A 232 -19.79 3.67 -10.37
N ASP A 233 -18.97 2.89 -9.72
CA ASP A 233 -17.60 2.66 -10.14
C ASP A 233 -17.57 1.83 -11.43
N ILE A 234 -17.10 2.44 -12.53
CA ILE A 234 -16.96 1.80 -13.84
C ILE A 234 -15.56 1.23 -14.09
N GLY A 235 -14.59 1.55 -13.25
CA GLY A 235 -13.22 1.06 -13.34
C GLY A 235 -13.01 -0.22 -12.53
N VAL A 236 -13.67 -0.31 -11.38
CA VAL A 236 -13.69 -1.49 -10.52
C VAL A 236 -15.14 -1.72 -10.07
N PRO A 237 -15.88 -2.64 -10.70
CA PRO A 237 -17.28 -2.91 -10.35
C PRO A 237 -17.42 -3.32 -8.88
N TYR A 238 -18.37 -2.68 -8.17
CA TYR A 238 -18.57 -2.98 -6.76
C TYR A 238 -19.34 -4.30 -6.53
N THR A 239 -19.87 -4.91 -7.58
CA THR A 239 -20.72 -6.12 -7.55
C THR A 239 -20.06 -7.31 -6.86
N ASN A 240 -18.73 -7.38 -6.87
CA ASN A 240 -17.94 -8.42 -6.19
C ASN A 240 -17.82 -8.24 -4.67
N LEU A 241 -18.02 -7.03 -4.18
CA LEU A 241 -17.72 -6.71 -2.78
C LEU A 241 -18.70 -7.34 -1.78
N PRO A 242 -20.01 -7.46 -2.06
CA PRO A 242 -20.92 -8.22 -1.20
C PRO A 242 -20.48 -9.68 -1.03
N LEU A 243 -20.12 -10.36 -2.11
CA LEU A 243 -19.63 -11.74 -2.07
C LEU A 243 -18.27 -11.84 -1.34
N PHE A 244 -17.40 -10.87 -1.52
CA PHE A 244 -16.14 -10.82 -0.79
C PHE A 244 -16.35 -10.59 0.72
N LYS A 245 -17.31 -9.75 1.08
CA LYS A 245 -17.73 -9.59 2.48
C LYS A 245 -18.22 -10.91 3.07
N GLU A 246 -19.09 -11.64 2.37
CA GLU A 246 -19.56 -12.97 2.79
C GLU A 246 -18.40 -13.94 2.98
N GLN A 247 -17.40 -13.90 2.11
CA GLN A 247 -16.19 -14.73 2.22
C GLN A 247 -15.35 -14.38 3.46
N LEU A 248 -15.21 -13.09 3.78
CA LEU A 248 -14.53 -12.65 5.01
C LEU A 248 -15.33 -13.08 6.26
N ASP A 249 -16.67 -12.92 6.25
CA ASP A 249 -17.54 -13.34 7.34
C ASP A 249 -17.46 -14.86 7.58
N ALA A 250 -17.45 -15.65 6.50
CA ALA A 250 -17.35 -17.12 6.57
C ALA A 250 -16.01 -17.58 7.18
N ASN A 251 -14.94 -16.80 7.02
CA ASN A 251 -13.64 -17.05 7.65
C ASN A 251 -13.50 -16.39 9.03
N GLY A 252 -14.55 -15.78 9.58
CA GLY A 252 -14.53 -15.10 10.88
C GLY A 252 -13.70 -13.83 10.92
N ILE A 253 -13.41 -13.23 9.76
CA ILE A 253 -12.58 -12.03 9.66
C ILE A 253 -13.45 -10.80 9.93
N LYS A 254 -13.05 -10.00 10.93
CA LYS A 254 -13.68 -8.70 11.19
C LYS A 254 -13.58 -7.82 9.95
N ASN A 255 -14.72 -7.31 9.49
CA ASN A 255 -14.74 -6.45 8.31
C ASN A 255 -15.84 -5.39 8.39
N SER A 256 -15.67 -4.34 7.59
CA SER A 256 -16.70 -3.31 7.38
C SER A 256 -16.73 -2.96 5.90
N PHE A 257 -17.92 -3.00 5.32
CA PHE A 257 -18.14 -2.60 3.93
C PHE A 257 -19.05 -1.37 3.89
N ILE A 258 -18.55 -0.29 3.30
CA ILE A 258 -19.23 0.99 3.20
C ILE A 258 -19.37 1.37 1.74
N THR A 259 -20.59 1.58 1.28
CA THR A 259 -20.88 2.04 -0.07
C THR A 259 -21.07 3.55 -0.09
N PHE A 260 -20.47 4.21 -1.08
CA PHE A 260 -20.78 5.58 -1.43
C PHE A 260 -21.75 5.59 -2.60
N ASP A 261 -23.04 5.75 -2.27
CA ASP A 261 -24.10 5.68 -3.28
C ASP A 261 -23.98 6.80 -4.30
N GLY A 262 -24.07 6.41 -5.58
CA GLY A 262 -23.92 7.34 -6.72
C GLY A 262 -22.51 7.79 -7.04
N GLU A 263 -21.50 7.44 -6.23
CA GLU A 263 -20.10 7.78 -6.46
C GLU A 263 -19.39 6.79 -7.40
N GLY A 264 -18.40 7.30 -8.14
CA GLY A 264 -17.56 6.51 -9.03
C GLY A 264 -16.28 6.00 -8.37
N HIS A 265 -15.24 5.77 -9.21
CA HIS A 265 -13.95 5.21 -8.79
C HIS A 265 -13.08 6.15 -7.94
N LEU A 266 -13.19 7.46 -8.15
CA LEU A 266 -12.41 8.48 -7.44
C LEU A 266 -13.36 9.43 -6.70
N TRP A 267 -12.99 9.77 -5.47
CA TRP A 267 -13.79 10.68 -4.64
C TRP A 267 -13.06 12.00 -4.40
N TYR A 268 -13.85 13.06 -4.29
CA TYR A 268 -13.35 14.41 -4.09
C TYR A 268 -14.16 15.12 -3.00
N GLY A 269 -13.62 16.23 -2.49
CA GLY A 269 -14.33 17.07 -1.52
C GLY A 269 -14.81 16.28 -0.30
N SER A 270 -16.09 16.47 0.06
CA SER A 270 -16.68 15.88 1.26
C SER A 270 -16.65 14.34 1.28
N LYS A 271 -16.77 13.68 0.11
CA LYS A 271 -16.72 12.21 0.04
C LYS A 271 -15.30 11.66 0.33
N LEU A 272 -14.28 12.32 -0.16
CA LEU A 272 -12.91 11.96 0.17
C LEU A 272 -12.63 12.23 1.68
N ASP A 273 -13.13 13.32 2.23
CA ASP A 273 -12.99 13.62 3.65
C ASP A 273 -13.74 12.60 4.53
N GLU A 274 -14.90 12.11 4.07
CA GLU A 274 -15.64 11.02 4.71
C GLU A 274 -14.83 9.71 4.70
N ALA A 275 -14.24 9.33 3.55
CA ALA A 275 -13.38 8.15 3.44
C ALA A 275 -12.18 8.22 4.40
N ARG A 276 -11.51 9.39 4.48
CA ARG A 276 -10.41 9.64 5.42
C ARG A 276 -10.85 9.44 6.87
N LYS A 277 -11.99 10.02 7.25
CA LYS A 277 -12.54 9.91 8.61
C LYS A 277 -12.89 8.47 8.98
N LEU A 278 -13.56 7.75 8.08
CA LEU A 278 -13.88 6.34 8.27
C LEU A 278 -12.64 5.48 8.45
N THR A 279 -11.63 5.68 7.59
CA THR A 279 -10.35 4.97 7.65
C THR A 279 -9.58 5.30 8.93
N LEU A 280 -9.55 6.57 9.33
CA LEU A 280 -8.91 7.00 10.58
C LEU A 280 -9.55 6.32 11.80
N ASN A 281 -10.89 6.30 11.86
CA ASN A 281 -11.62 5.66 12.95
C ASN A 281 -11.39 4.14 12.96
N TRP A 282 -11.35 3.51 11.80
CA TRP A 282 -11.01 2.10 11.66
C TRP A 282 -9.65 1.79 12.27
N PHE A 283 -8.60 2.49 11.86
CA PHE A 283 -7.26 2.24 12.39
C PHE A 283 -7.11 2.64 13.86
N LYS A 284 -7.81 3.66 14.35
CA LYS A 284 -7.83 3.94 15.80
C LYS A 284 -8.30 2.73 16.59
N GLN A 285 -9.35 2.08 16.13
CA GLN A 285 -9.90 0.89 16.78
C GLN A 285 -8.98 -0.32 16.61
N GLU A 286 -8.54 -0.63 15.38
CA GLU A 286 -7.82 -1.87 15.08
C GLU A 286 -6.36 -1.85 15.53
N LEU A 287 -5.74 -0.67 15.61
CA LEU A 287 -4.35 -0.50 16.06
C LEU A 287 -4.25 -0.01 17.51
N ASN A 288 -5.38 0.05 18.26
CA ASN A 288 -5.45 0.44 19.66
C ASN A 288 -4.85 1.82 19.95
N LEU A 289 -5.11 2.82 19.09
CA LEU A 289 -4.74 4.20 19.33
C LEU A 289 -5.85 4.91 20.13
N ASN A 290 -5.61 5.12 21.42
CA ASN A 290 -6.52 5.79 22.36
C ASN A 290 -6.42 7.32 22.28
#